data_d05de95084b790cc685fa3c3dd62e943
#
_entry.id   d05de95084b790cc685fa3c3dd62e943
#
_cell.length_a   1.000
_cell.length_b   1.000
_cell.length_c   1.000
_cell.angle_alpha   90.00
_cell.angle_beta   90.00
_cell.angle_gamma   90.00
#
_symmetry.space_group_name_H-M   'P 1'
#
loop_
_entity.id
_entity.type
_entity.pdbx_description
1 polymer ?
#
loop_
_entity_poly.entity_id
_entity_poly.type
_entity_poly.pdbx_seq_one_letter_code
_entity_poly.pdbx_strand_id
1 'polypeptide(L)'
;MDNIIPQKNAPVISIIVCSQDKHLQPRLNSNIEMTIGIDFELIYIYNENNQYSIFEAYNIGVERAKGKILCFQHNDIEYISKNWGVHVEKLLSSPYVDACAVAGANYIRKSPSYYPIGKGYNVINLVQKTSKGDIEWHEFDEPTPMIVFDGLWFCIKKECFSKIHFDSKLYKGFHFYDIDISTQLITHGYKIVGIPNVKIKHNSGGVTNSIWLKNSFLYAKKWKDVLPLSCNEIDTKSAIILEYKALYSAFRGIIIKRQFHLLGTWFHFAMDICNAGPLCSLVIIFLSHKKYYQ
;
A
#
# COMPACT_ATOMS: atom_id res chain seq x y z
N MET A 1 24.53 8.43 13.29
CA MET A 1 25.25 9.11 12.20
C MET A 1 24.72 8.48 10.92
N ASP A 2 23.96 9.27 10.18
CA ASP A 2 23.26 8.81 9.00
C ASP A 2 24.25 8.72 7.84
N ASN A 3 24.46 7.53 7.31
CA ASN A 3 25.33 7.31 6.15
C ASN A 3 24.60 7.79 4.89
N ILE A 4 24.81 9.06 4.53
CA ILE A 4 24.50 9.58 3.21
C ILE A 4 25.70 9.21 2.33
N ILE A 5 25.51 8.34 1.35
CA ILE A 5 26.51 8.06 0.32
C ILE A 5 26.41 9.19 -0.71
N PRO A 6 27.37 10.12 -0.81
CA PRO A 6 27.28 11.24 -1.75
C PRO A 6 27.56 10.76 -3.17
N GLN A 7 26.65 11.00 -4.09
CA GLN A 7 26.87 10.83 -5.52
C GLN A 7 27.27 12.17 -6.20
N LYS A 8 27.99 12.07 -7.33
CA LYS A 8 28.58 13.21 -8.04
C LYS A 8 27.58 14.18 -8.68
N ASN A 9 26.35 13.76 -8.94
CA ASN A 9 25.26 14.56 -9.52
C ASN A 9 24.10 14.66 -8.53
N ALA A 10 23.18 15.61 -8.73
CA ALA A 10 21.96 15.67 -7.94
C ALA A 10 21.15 14.37 -8.15
N PRO A 11 20.71 13.69 -7.07
CA PRO A 11 20.00 12.44 -7.19
C PRO A 11 18.68 12.63 -7.93
N VAL A 12 18.34 11.67 -8.80
CA VAL A 12 17.03 11.64 -9.48
C VAL A 12 15.99 11.00 -8.55
N ILE A 13 16.39 9.92 -7.87
CA ILE A 13 15.54 9.16 -6.95
C ILE A 13 16.12 9.23 -5.52
N SER A 14 15.27 9.56 -4.55
CA SER A 14 15.56 9.36 -3.13
C SER A 14 14.86 8.09 -2.67
N ILE A 15 15.64 7.07 -2.30
CA ILE A 15 15.11 5.80 -1.76
C ILE A 15 15.00 5.94 -0.25
N ILE A 16 13.80 5.78 0.29
CA ILE A 16 13.49 5.95 1.71
C ILE A 16 13.15 4.57 2.29
N VAL A 17 13.96 4.14 3.27
CA VAL A 17 13.82 2.85 3.97
C VAL A 17 13.72 3.11 5.47
N CYS A 18 12.68 2.59 6.11
CA CYS A 18 12.54 2.56 7.56
C CYS A 18 12.73 1.13 8.06
N SER A 19 13.61 0.92 9.04
CA SER A 19 13.89 -0.40 9.60
C SER A 19 14.32 -0.33 11.06
N GLN A 20 14.10 -1.42 11.77
CA GLN A 20 14.64 -1.64 13.14
C GLN A 20 16.10 -2.11 13.13
N ASP A 21 16.60 -2.58 12.00
CA ASP A 21 18.01 -2.94 11.86
C ASP A 21 18.88 -1.68 11.91
N LYS A 22 20.00 -1.73 12.63
CA LYS A 22 20.90 -0.59 12.80
C LYS A 22 21.49 -0.08 11.47
N HIS A 23 21.65 -0.97 10.51
CA HIS A 23 22.20 -0.68 9.19
C HIS A 23 21.37 -1.34 8.12
N LEU A 24 21.30 -0.71 6.94
CA LEU A 24 20.76 -1.36 5.77
C LEU A 24 21.55 -2.64 5.50
N GLN A 25 20.86 -3.74 5.23
CA GLN A 25 21.53 -5.00 4.94
C GLN A 25 22.45 -4.84 3.71
N PRO A 26 23.73 -5.23 3.79
CA PRO A 26 24.70 -5.06 2.69
C PRO A 26 24.18 -5.65 1.37
N ARG A 27 23.45 -6.76 1.45
CA ARG A 27 22.84 -7.41 0.28
C ARG A 27 21.82 -6.50 -0.43
N LEU A 28 20.95 -5.80 0.33
CA LEU A 28 19.98 -4.89 -0.26
C LEU A 28 20.66 -3.67 -0.87
N ASN A 29 21.66 -3.10 -0.18
CA ASN A 29 22.41 -1.96 -0.71
C ASN A 29 23.11 -2.32 -2.05
N SER A 30 23.84 -3.42 -2.10
CA SER A 30 24.50 -3.88 -3.33
C SER A 30 23.48 -4.21 -4.43
N ASN A 31 22.31 -4.77 -4.09
CA ASN A 31 21.27 -5.06 -5.06
C ASN A 31 20.71 -3.78 -5.67
N ILE A 32 20.46 -2.73 -4.87
CA ILE A 32 20.02 -1.41 -5.37
C ILE A 32 21.10 -0.85 -6.32
N GLU A 33 22.35 -0.75 -5.88
CA GLU A 33 23.47 -0.21 -6.68
C GLU A 33 23.63 -0.90 -8.03
N MET A 34 23.50 -2.24 -8.05
CA MET A 34 23.64 -3.04 -9.27
C MET A 34 22.43 -3.00 -10.21
N THR A 35 21.27 -2.53 -9.75
CA THR A 35 20.02 -2.68 -10.49
C THR A 35 19.31 -1.38 -10.82
N ILE A 36 19.58 -0.30 -10.13
CA ILE A 36 18.83 0.97 -10.29
C ILE A 36 19.10 1.67 -11.62
N GLY A 37 20.36 1.74 -12.08
CA GLY A 37 20.75 2.29 -13.38
C GLY A 37 20.66 3.82 -13.52
N ILE A 38 20.50 4.56 -12.44
CA ILE A 38 20.37 6.02 -12.42
C ILE A 38 20.93 6.59 -11.12
N ASP A 39 21.25 7.90 -11.09
CA ASP A 39 21.71 8.57 -9.87
C ASP A 39 20.62 8.58 -8.79
N PHE A 40 21.00 8.14 -7.60
CA PHE A 40 20.08 8.05 -6.45
C PHE A 40 20.76 8.45 -5.14
N GLU A 41 19.99 8.70 -4.12
CA GLU A 41 20.42 8.72 -2.73
C GLU A 41 19.61 7.72 -1.91
N LEU A 42 20.23 7.20 -0.85
CA LEU A 42 19.56 6.31 0.10
C LEU A 42 19.36 7.07 1.42
N ILE A 43 18.13 7.18 1.85
CA ILE A 43 17.71 7.76 3.12
C ILE A 43 17.26 6.62 4.02
N TYR A 44 18.14 6.21 4.90
CA TYR A 44 17.88 5.13 5.86
C TYR A 44 17.44 5.72 7.20
N ILE A 45 16.24 5.36 7.64
CA ILE A 45 15.66 5.76 8.92
C ILE A 45 15.76 4.57 9.88
N TYR A 46 16.73 4.62 10.75
CA TYR A 46 16.87 3.65 11.83
C TYR A 46 15.79 3.90 12.88
N ASN A 47 14.89 2.93 13.04
CA ASN A 47 13.72 3.04 13.89
C ASN A 47 13.83 2.07 15.08
N GLU A 48 14.85 2.25 15.87
CA GLU A 48 15.10 1.45 17.07
C GLU A 48 13.90 1.47 18.00
N ASN A 49 13.52 0.29 18.49
CA ASN A 49 12.41 0.12 19.43
C ASN A 49 11.08 0.77 18.99
N ASN A 50 10.87 0.98 17.67
CA ASN A 50 9.68 1.65 17.12
C ASN A 50 9.46 3.07 17.69
N GLN A 51 10.53 3.84 17.88
CA GLN A 51 10.44 5.24 18.35
C GLN A 51 9.58 6.12 17.44
N TYR A 52 9.48 5.77 16.15
CA TYR A 52 8.60 6.41 15.16
C TYR A 52 7.53 5.43 14.68
N SER A 53 6.33 5.92 14.39
CA SER A 53 5.44 5.24 13.46
C SER A 53 6.04 5.28 12.06
N ILE A 54 5.59 4.38 11.16
CA ILE A 54 6.02 4.42 9.76
C ILE A 54 5.68 5.77 9.09
N PHE A 55 4.56 6.38 9.50
CA PHE A 55 4.11 7.69 9.03
C PHE A 55 5.10 8.81 9.39
N GLU A 56 5.59 8.83 10.63
CA GLU A 56 6.60 9.79 11.08
C GLU A 56 7.93 9.54 10.37
N ALA A 57 8.37 8.29 10.30
CA ALA A 57 9.60 7.91 9.62
C ALA A 57 9.60 8.32 8.15
N TYR A 58 8.50 8.08 7.44
CA TYR A 58 8.40 8.46 6.03
C TYR A 58 8.29 9.98 5.83
N ASN A 59 7.62 10.73 6.71
CA ASN A 59 7.65 12.19 6.66
C ASN A 59 9.07 12.74 6.84
N ILE A 60 9.84 12.19 7.79
CA ILE A 60 11.27 12.53 7.96
C ILE A 60 12.06 12.24 6.68
N GLY A 61 11.77 11.10 6.03
CA GLY A 61 12.38 10.75 4.74
C GLY A 61 12.06 11.76 3.64
N VAL A 62 10.79 12.18 3.53
CA VAL A 62 10.36 13.21 2.57
C VAL A 62 11.10 14.52 2.77
N GLU A 63 11.24 14.99 4.01
CA GLU A 63 11.94 16.23 4.35
C GLU A 63 13.42 16.19 3.98
N ARG A 64 14.09 15.05 4.16
CA ARG A 64 15.52 14.85 3.86
C ARG A 64 15.81 14.66 2.38
N ALA A 65 14.83 14.20 1.61
CA ALA A 65 14.99 13.82 0.21
C ALA A 65 15.36 14.99 -0.69
N LYS A 66 16.33 14.78 -1.60
CA LYS A 66 16.79 15.74 -2.61
C LYS A 66 16.33 15.36 -4.02
N GLY A 67 16.04 14.08 -4.26
CA GLY A 67 15.56 13.57 -5.54
C GLY A 67 14.19 14.13 -5.92
N LYS A 68 13.92 14.22 -7.20
CA LYS A 68 12.60 14.61 -7.75
C LYS A 68 11.56 13.50 -7.64
N ILE A 69 12.00 12.27 -7.43
CA ILE A 69 11.18 11.07 -7.23
C ILE A 69 11.52 10.48 -5.86
N LEU A 70 10.50 10.20 -5.07
CA LEU A 70 10.64 9.54 -3.77
C LEU A 70 10.19 8.09 -3.89
N CYS A 71 11.10 7.15 -3.64
CA CYS A 71 10.86 5.72 -3.63
C CYS A 71 10.80 5.24 -2.18
N PHE A 72 9.66 4.74 -1.76
CA PHE A 72 9.44 4.14 -0.44
C PHE A 72 9.45 2.63 -0.58
N GLN A 73 10.22 1.97 0.26
CA GLN A 73 10.36 0.51 0.19
C GLN A 73 10.58 -0.14 1.54
N HIS A 74 10.23 -1.42 1.63
CA HIS A 74 10.61 -2.27 2.73
C HIS A 74 12.10 -2.63 2.67
N ASN A 75 12.67 -3.04 3.81
CA ASN A 75 14.07 -3.48 3.91
C ASN A 75 14.29 -4.95 3.50
N ASP A 76 13.24 -5.70 3.22
CA ASP A 76 13.25 -7.14 2.90
C ASP A 76 12.83 -7.46 1.46
N ILE A 77 12.99 -6.50 0.56
CA ILE A 77 12.81 -6.70 -0.88
C ILE A 77 14.13 -6.98 -1.59
N GLU A 78 14.04 -7.54 -2.80
CA GLU A 78 15.16 -7.75 -3.72
C GLU A 78 14.71 -7.38 -5.13
N TYR A 79 15.42 -6.48 -5.80
CA TYR A 79 15.15 -6.11 -7.19
C TYR A 79 15.63 -7.22 -8.13
N ILE A 80 14.72 -7.70 -8.97
CA ILE A 80 14.99 -8.68 -10.04
C ILE A 80 15.31 -7.93 -11.35
N SER A 81 14.53 -6.87 -11.63
CA SER A 81 14.73 -6.06 -12.85
C SER A 81 15.97 -5.21 -12.76
N LYS A 82 16.71 -5.12 -13.87
CA LYS A 82 17.80 -4.16 -14.07
C LYS A 82 17.27 -2.83 -14.57
N ASN A 83 17.99 -1.74 -14.28
CA ASN A 83 17.65 -0.39 -14.71
C ASN A 83 16.24 0.06 -14.26
N TRP A 84 15.78 -0.47 -13.12
CA TRP A 84 14.44 -0.17 -12.63
C TRP A 84 14.22 1.33 -12.36
N GLY A 85 15.26 2.05 -11.92
CA GLY A 85 15.19 3.50 -11.70
C GLY A 85 14.99 4.28 -13.00
N VAL A 86 15.61 3.84 -14.11
CA VAL A 86 15.41 4.42 -15.43
C VAL A 86 13.96 4.24 -15.89
N HIS A 87 13.37 3.06 -15.67
CA HIS A 87 11.97 2.80 -15.97
C HIS A 87 11.02 3.68 -15.15
N VAL A 88 11.30 3.86 -13.85
CA VAL A 88 10.55 4.74 -12.95
C VAL A 88 10.64 6.21 -13.43
N GLU A 89 11.86 6.69 -13.70
CA GLU A 89 12.04 8.07 -14.18
C GLU A 89 11.30 8.31 -15.49
N LYS A 90 11.42 7.41 -16.46
CA LYS A 90 10.73 7.51 -17.75
C LYS A 90 9.21 7.60 -17.55
N LEU A 91 8.64 6.74 -16.71
CA LEU A 91 7.21 6.69 -16.43
C LEU A 91 6.73 7.97 -15.74
N LEU A 92 7.41 8.38 -14.67
CA LEU A 92 7.06 9.57 -13.88
C LEU A 92 7.44 10.90 -14.55
N SER A 93 8.21 10.90 -15.64
CA SER A 93 8.42 12.09 -16.48
C SER A 93 7.17 12.45 -17.29
N SER A 94 6.23 11.52 -17.44
CA SER A 94 4.93 11.80 -18.06
C SER A 94 4.11 12.76 -17.18
N PRO A 95 3.46 13.78 -17.76
CA PRO A 95 2.53 14.65 -17.01
C PRO A 95 1.25 13.92 -16.60
N TYR A 96 1.04 12.71 -17.08
CA TYR A 96 -0.16 11.91 -16.81
C TYR A 96 0.02 10.86 -15.71
N VAL A 97 1.18 10.78 -15.08
CA VAL A 97 1.45 9.81 -14.01
C VAL A 97 2.20 10.50 -12.88
N ASP A 98 1.72 10.36 -11.66
CA ASP A 98 2.27 11.04 -10.48
C ASP A 98 2.89 10.06 -9.48
N ALA A 99 2.40 8.81 -9.49
CA ALA A 99 2.92 7.74 -8.66
C ALA A 99 2.88 6.39 -9.38
N CYS A 100 3.78 5.48 -9.01
CA CYS A 100 3.78 4.11 -9.51
C CYS A 100 4.13 3.10 -8.42
N ALA A 101 3.67 1.86 -8.60
CA ALA A 101 3.96 0.75 -7.71
C ALA A 101 3.98 -0.59 -8.46
N VAL A 102 4.49 -1.63 -7.81
CA VAL A 102 4.49 -3.00 -8.36
C VAL A 102 3.30 -3.83 -7.89
N ALA A 103 2.60 -3.38 -6.85
CA ALA A 103 1.44 -4.08 -6.30
C ALA A 103 0.39 -3.11 -5.76
N GLY A 104 -0.87 -3.48 -5.90
CA GLY A 104 -2.01 -2.72 -5.43
C GLY A 104 -3.32 -3.18 -6.06
N ALA A 105 -4.29 -2.27 -6.19
CA ALA A 105 -5.59 -2.56 -6.76
C ALA A 105 -6.20 -1.36 -7.49
N ASN A 106 -7.10 -1.67 -8.43
CA ASN A 106 -7.88 -0.70 -9.18
C ASN A 106 -9.23 -0.32 -8.51
N TYR A 107 -9.48 -0.87 -7.33
CA TYR A 107 -10.68 -0.62 -6.53
C TYR A 107 -10.38 -0.68 -5.03
N ILE A 108 -10.99 0.21 -4.26
CA ILE A 108 -11.01 0.14 -2.80
C ILE A 108 -12.43 0.34 -2.27
N ARG A 109 -12.78 -0.44 -1.25
CA ARG A 109 -14.11 -0.52 -0.64
C ARG A 109 -14.34 0.57 0.38
N LYS A 110 -15.62 0.82 0.69
CA LYS A 110 -16.04 1.72 1.77
C LYS A 110 -15.86 1.08 3.15
N SER A 111 -16.12 -0.22 3.25
CA SER A 111 -16.02 -0.96 4.51
C SER A 111 -14.57 -1.11 4.99
N PRO A 112 -14.35 -1.18 6.33
CA PRO A 112 -13.02 -1.43 6.90
C PRO A 112 -12.37 -2.67 6.30
N SER A 113 -11.35 -2.48 5.48
CA SER A 113 -10.69 -3.56 4.75
C SER A 113 -9.34 -3.13 4.22
N TYR A 114 -8.64 -4.09 3.64
CA TYR A 114 -7.41 -3.90 2.90
C TYR A 114 -7.62 -4.32 1.44
N TYR A 115 -6.69 -3.97 0.55
CA TYR A 115 -6.56 -4.69 -0.69
C TYR A 115 -5.72 -5.97 -0.39
N PRO A 116 -5.56 -6.99 -1.23
CA PRO A 116 -6.24 -7.23 -2.50
C PRO A 116 -7.70 -7.68 -2.33
N ILE A 117 -8.48 -7.47 -3.37
CA ILE A 117 -9.90 -7.82 -3.39
C ILE A 117 -10.16 -9.11 -4.14
N GLY A 118 -9.19 -9.59 -4.91
CA GLY A 118 -9.26 -10.78 -5.73
C GLY A 118 -9.04 -10.54 -7.22
N LYS A 119 -9.12 -11.60 -8.01
CA LYS A 119 -8.85 -11.58 -9.46
C LYS A 119 -9.73 -10.54 -10.17
N GLY A 120 -9.09 -9.74 -11.04
CA GLY A 120 -9.73 -8.66 -11.79
C GLY A 120 -9.71 -7.30 -11.11
N TYR A 121 -9.35 -7.23 -9.82
CA TYR A 121 -9.18 -5.96 -9.09
C TYR A 121 -7.74 -5.70 -8.70
N ASN A 122 -6.94 -6.74 -8.58
CA ASN A 122 -5.53 -6.62 -8.25
C ASN A 122 -4.72 -6.14 -9.46
N VAL A 123 -3.66 -5.39 -9.17
CA VAL A 123 -2.64 -4.97 -10.14
C VAL A 123 -1.31 -5.33 -9.49
N ILE A 124 -0.77 -6.51 -9.79
CA ILE A 124 0.39 -7.08 -9.08
C ILE A 124 1.42 -7.61 -10.08
N ASN A 125 2.69 -7.20 -9.89
CA ASN A 125 3.85 -7.69 -10.63
C ASN A 125 5.04 -7.87 -9.67
N LEU A 126 5.07 -8.98 -8.94
CA LEU A 126 6.12 -9.29 -7.96
C LEU A 126 6.30 -10.80 -7.76
N VAL A 127 7.38 -11.17 -7.10
CA VAL A 127 7.60 -12.51 -6.58
C VAL A 127 7.45 -12.48 -5.05
N GLN A 128 6.47 -13.20 -4.53
CA GLN A 128 6.24 -13.34 -3.09
C GLN A 128 6.87 -14.61 -2.56
N LYS A 129 7.80 -14.50 -1.62
CA LYS A 129 8.32 -15.65 -0.88
C LYS A 129 7.26 -16.16 0.09
N THR A 130 7.02 -17.46 0.10
CA THR A 130 6.14 -18.14 1.05
C THR A 130 6.84 -19.33 1.69
N SER A 131 6.24 -19.92 2.73
CA SER A 131 6.75 -21.15 3.37
C SER A 131 6.73 -22.37 2.44
N LYS A 132 5.97 -22.32 1.33
CA LYS A 132 5.83 -23.38 0.33
C LYS A 132 6.64 -23.14 -0.95
N GLY A 133 7.42 -22.06 -0.99
CA GLY A 133 8.17 -21.61 -2.15
C GLY A 133 7.75 -20.22 -2.63
N ASP A 134 8.33 -19.77 -3.72
CA ASP A 134 8.05 -18.47 -4.29
C ASP A 134 6.76 -18.54 -5.14
N ILE A 135 5.89 -17.53 -5.01
CA ILE A 135 4.73 -17.32 -5.88
C ILE A 135 5.01 -16.11 -6.75
N GLU A 136 4.95 -16.29 -8.05
CA GLU A 136 5.13 -15.21 -9.01
C GLU A 136 3.76 -14.67 -9.45
N TRP A 137 3.62 -13.33 -9.37
CA TRP A 137 2.48 -12.59 -9.87
C TRP A 137 2.91 -11.74 -11.06
N HIS A 138 2.17 -11.83 -12.15
CA HIS A 138 2.36 -11.01 -13.35
C HIS A 138 0.98 -10.78 -13.97
N GLU A 139 0.31 -9.72 -13.54
CA GLU A 139 -1.08 -9.45 -13.92
C GLU A 139 -1.22 -8.36 -14.99
N PHE A 140 -0.11 -7.69 -15.38
CA PHE A 140 -0.13 -6.63 -16.38
C PHE A 140 1.22 -6.44 -17.08
N ASP A 141 1.18 -6.11 -18.37
CA ASP A 141 2.34 -5.88 -19.24
C ASP A 141 2.52 -4.40 -19.61
N GLU A 142 1.49 -3.57 -19.39
CA GLU A 142 1.49 -2.14 -19.68
C GLU A 142 1.18 -1.34 -18.41
N PRO A 143 1.55 -0.03 -18.34
CA PRO A 143 1.18 0.83 -17.22
C PRO A 143 -0.32 0.77 -16.96
N THR A 144 -0.71 0.24 -15.81
CA THR A 144 -2.11 -0.07 -15.50
C THR A 144 -2.63 0.83 -14.37
N PRO A 145 -3.78 1.52 -14.55
CA PRO A 145 -4.34 2.40 -13.53
C PRO A 145 -4.59 1.68 -12.20
N MET A 146 -4.25 2.35 -11.09
CA MET A 146 -4.47 1.91 -9.72
C MET A 146 -5.20 2.98 -8.92
N ILE A 147 -5.97 2.56 -7.92
CA ILE A 147 -6.53 3.43 -6.87
C ILE A 147 -5.67 3.38 -5.63
N VAL A 148 -5.10 2.23 -5.34
CA VAL A 148 -4.31 1.98 -4.13
C VAL A 148 -3.13 1.11 -4.45
N PHE A 149 -1.98 1.39 -3.82
CA PHE A 149 -0.79 0.55 -3.89
C PHE A 149 -0.45 -0.09 -2.53
N ASP A 150 0.38 -1.12 -2.60
CA ASP A 150 0.98 -1.79 -1.44
C ASP A 150 2.23 -1.05 -0.98
N GLY A 151 2.38 -0.96 0.33
CA GLY A 151 3.49 -0.28 0.97
C GLY A 151 4.86 -0.93 0.80
N LEU A 152 4.92 -2.14 0.26
CA LEU A 152 6.19 -2.85 0.09
C LEU A 152 7.17 -2.12 -0.83
N TRP A 153 6.64 -1.47 -1.90
CA TRP A 153 7.42 -0.64 -2.84
C TRP A 153 6.52 0.27 -3.68
N PHE A 154 6.75 1.55 -3.64
CA PHE A 154 6.08 2.55 -4.48
C PHE A 154 6.94 3.80 -4.65
N CYS A 155 6.72 4.53 -5.76
CA CYS A 155 7.38 5.80 -6.06
C CYS A 155 6.34 6.89 -6.28
N ILE A 156 6.63 8.11 -5.81
CA ILE A 156 5.78 9.31 -5.94
C ILE A 156 6.66 10.47 -6.37
N LYS A 157 6.18 11.34 -7.27
CA LYS A 157 6.82 12.62 -7.56
C LYS A 157 6.90 13.47 -6.28
N LYS A 158 8.06 14.02 -5.98
CA LYS A 158 8.27 14.82 -4.76
C LYS A 158 7.31 16.00 -4.66
N GLU A 159 6.97 16.63 -5.78
CA GLU A 159 6.05 17.77 -5.85
C GLU A 159 4.65 17.48 -5.28
N CYS A 160 4.18 16.22 -5.33
CA CYS A 160 2.89 15.82 -4.77
C CYS A 160 2.83 16.08 -3.25
N PHE A 161 3.97 15.98 -2.56
CA PHE A 161 4.06 16.20 -1.11
C PHE A 161 3.84 17.66 -0.68
N SER A 162 3.65 18.58 -1.63
CA SER A 162 3.10 19.91 -1.32
C SER A 162 1.63 19.89 -0.88
N LYS A 163 0.88 18.80 -1.22
CA LYS A 163 -0.54 18.64 -0.91
C LYS A 163 -0.87 17.40 -0.08
N ILE A 164 0.03 16.41 -0.07
CA ILE A 164 -0.16 15.15 0.64
C ILE A 164 0.92 14.93 1.70
N HIS A 165 0.62 14.14 2.71
CA HIS A 165 1.59 13.75 3.76
C HIS A 165 1.16 12.44 4.43
N PHE A 166 2.10 11.73 5.05
CA PHE A 166 1.75 10.58 5.87
C PHE A 166 1.11 11.05 7.18
N ASP A 167 -0.17 10.72 7.42
CA ASP A 167 -0.97 11.23 8.55
C ASP A 167 -0.57 10.58 9.89
N SER A 168 0.56 11.00 10.43
CA SER A 168 1.09 10.52 11.72
C SER A 168 0.28 10.99 12.93
N LYS A 169 -0.66 11.93 12.76
CA LYS A 169 -1.55 12.38 13.84
C LYS A 169 -2.66 11.36 14.06
N LEU A 170 -3.28 10.89 12.99
CA LEU A 170 -4.40 9.95 13.04
C LEU A 170 -3.93 8.52 13.27
N TYR A 171 -2.92 8.07 12.54
CA TYR A 171 -2.48 6.67 12.55
C TYR A 171 -1.24 6.45 13.38
N LYS A 172 -1.17 5.26 13.97
CA LYS A 172 -0.01 4.78 14.72
C LYS A 172 0.44 3.41 14.21
N GLY A 173 1.72 3.08 14.45
CA GLY A 173 2.30 1.80 14.05
C GLY A 173 2.67 1.74 12.57
N PHE A 174 2.44 0.59 11.94
CA PHE A 174 3.03 0.22 10.64
C PHE A 174 1.99 -0.08 9.54
N HIS A 175 0.71 0.29 9.68
CA HIS A 175 -0.32 -0.14 8.74
C HIS A 175 -1.17 1.02 8.24
N PHE A 176 -1.65 0.93 6.99
CA PHE A 176 -2.52 1.88 6.31
C PHE A 176 -1.84 3.18 5.83
N TYR A 177 -0.52 3.31 5.93
CA TYR A 177 0.21 4.45 5.39
C TYR A 177 0.14 4.51 3.86
N ASP A 178 0.21 3.35 3.24
CA ASP A 178 0.14 3.10 1.81
C ASP A 178 -1.26 3.38 1.25
N ILE A 179 -2.28 2.85 1.88
CA ILE A 179 -3.68 3.03 1.46
C ILE A 179 -4.13 4.48 1.68
N ASP A 180 -3.75 5.09 2.80
CA ASP A 180 -4.13 6.47 3.11
C ASP A 180 -3.45 7.48 2.15
N ILE A 181 -2.15 7.33 1.88
CA ILE A 181 -1.44 8.22 0.95
C ILE A 181 -1.93 8.02 -0.50
N SER A 182 -2.27 6.78 -0.90
CA SER A 182 -2.90 6.50 -2.19
C SER A 182 -4.23 7.24 -2.34
N THR A 183 -5.08 7.20 -1.31
CA THR A 183 -6.37 7.90 -1.32
C THR A 183 -6.18 9.42 -1.38
N GLN A 184 -5.19 9.97 -0.65
CA GLN A 184 -4.84 11.39 -0.77
C GLN A 184 -4.41 11.74 -2.19
N LEU A 185 -3.57 10.94 -2.85
CA LEU A 185 -3.17 11.17 -4.24
C LEU A 185 -4.40 11.27 -5.15
N ILE A 186 -5.28 10.26 -5.11
CA ILE A 186 -6.48 10.21 -5.96
C ILE A 186 -7.41 11.41 -5.69
N THR A 187 -7.64 11.77 -4.43
CA THR A 187 -8.53 12.89 -4.08
C THR A 187 -7.98 14.26 -4.46
N HIS A 188 -6.67 14.38 -4.64
CA HIS A 188 -6.04 15.59 -5.18
C HIS A 188 -5.89 15.57 -6.72
N GLY A 189 -6.48 14.56 -7.39
CA GLY A 189 -6.46 14.45 -8.85
C GLY A 189 -5.19 13.85 -9.43
N TYR A 190 -4.27 13.34 -8.59
CA TYR A 190 -3.06 12.65 -9.02
C TYR A 190 -3.37 11.24 -9.52
N LYS A 191 -2.53 10.72 -10.41
CA LYS A 191 -2.72 9.43 -11.06
C LYS A 191 -1.66 8.42 -10.61
N ILE A 192 -2.13 7.25 -10.20
CA ILE A 192 -1.32 6.11 -9.78
C ILE A 192 -1.40 5.02 -10.84
N VAL A 193 -0.27 4.40 -11.18
CA VAL A 193 -0.22 3.28 -12.12
C VAL A 193 0.66 2.14 -11.62
N GLY A 194 0.32 0.91 -11.99
CA GLY A 194 1.22 -0.23 -11.90
C GLY A 194 2.33 -0.10 -12.94
N ILE A 195 3.59 -0.31 -12.54
CA ILE A 195 4.75 -0.26 -13.43
C ILE A 195 5.16 -1.68 -13.85
N PRO A 196 5.03 -2.05 -15.17
CA PRO A 196 5.27 -3.42 -15.62
C PRO A 196 6.76 -3.80 -15.63
N ASN A 197 7.65 -2.83 -15.87
CA ASN A 197 9.09 -3.08 -16.09
C ASN A 197 9.91 -3.15 -14.79
N VAL A 198 9.25 -3.10 -13.63
CA VAL A 198 9.89 -3.26 -12.32
C VAL A 198 9.34 -4.51 -11.67
N LYS A 199 10.22 -5.47 -11.42
CA LYS A 199 9.89 -6.71 -10.72
C LYS A 199 10.77 -6.86 -9.50
N ILE A 200 10.16 -7.12 -8.37
CA ILE A 200 10.85 -7.32 -7.10
C ILE A 200 10.41 -8.63 -6.46
N LYS A 201 11.29 -9.16 -5.60
CA LYS A 201 10.97 -10.26 -4.70
C LYS A 201 10.77 -9.71 -3.30
N HIS A 202 9.65 -10.07 -2.68
CA HIS A 202 9.32 -9.75 -1.29
C HIS A 202 9.59 -10.96 -0.40
N ASN A 203 10.44 -10.81 0.59
CA ASN A 203 10.98 -11.93 1.36
C ASN A 203 10.19 -12.27 2.63
N SER A 204 9.21 -11.45 3.03
CA SER A 204 8.34 -11.72 4.17
C SER A 204 6.86 -11.71 3.81
N GLY A 205 6.03 -12.23 4.70
CA GLY A 205 4.58 -12.13 4.60
C GLY A 205 4.02 -10.99 5.46
N GLY A 206 2.95 -10.36 5.01
CA GLY A 206 2.26 -9.34 5.80
C GLY A 206 1.64 -9.92 7.08
N VAL A 207 1.71 -9.16 8.17
CA VAL A 207 1.09 -9.53 9.46
C VAL A 207 -0.08 -8.59 9.74
N THR A 208 -1.27 -9.16 9.96
CA THR A 208 -2.43 -8.41 10.44
C THR A 208 -2.55 -8.55 11.96
N ASN A 209 -2.44 -7.44 12.68
CA ASN A 209 -2.56 -7.39 14.14
C ASN A 209 -3.75 -6.51 14.58
N SER A 210 -3.89 -6.23 15.89
CA SER A 210 -4.94 -5.36 16.42
C SER A 210 -4.81 -3.90 15.94
N ILE A 211 -3.57 -3.41 15.74
CA ILE A 211 -3.32 -2.06 15.22
C ILE A 211 -3.78 -1.98 13.76
N TRP A 212 -3.49 -3.00 12.95
CA TRP A 212 -3.99 -3.10 11.58
C TRP A 212 -5.52 -2.99 11.54
N LEU A 213 -6.22 -3.76 12.38
CA LEU A 213 -7.68 -3.73 12.44
C LEU A 213 -8.21 -2.35 12.86
N LYS A 214 -7.63 -1.75 13.90
CA LYS A 214 -7.98 -0.40 14.34
C LYS A 214 -7.78 0.64 13.22
N ASN A 215 -6.64 0.60 12.54
CA ASN A 215 -6.34 1.53 11.45
C ASN A 215 -7.27 1.35 10.26
N SER A 216 -7.77 0.11 9.98
CA SER A 216 -8.77 -0.10 8.92
C SER A 216 -10.10 0.63 9.21
N PHE A 217 -10.53 0.66 10.46
CA PHE A 217 -11.71 1.43 10.87
C PHE A 217 -11.47 2.94 10.85
N LEU A 218 -10.29 3.40 11.28
CA LEU A 218 -9.92 4.81 11.21
C LEU A 218 -9.89 5.29 9.75
N TYR A 219 -9.32 4.49 8.84
CA TYR A 219 -9.28 4.76 7.41
C TYR A 219 -10.69 4.87 6.82
N ALA A 220 -11.53 3.85 7.02
CA ALA A 220 -12.89 3.85 6.52
C ALA A 220 -13.72 5.04 7.05
N LYS A 221 -13.51 5.44 8.31
CA LYS A 221 -14.15 6.62 8.91
C LYS A 221 -13.63 7.92 8.30
N LYS A 222 -12.30 8.06 8.13
CA LYS A 222 -11.67 9.26 7.53
C LYS A 222 -12.20 9.52 6.13
N TRP A 223 -12.32 8.48 5.33
CA TRP A 223 -12.65 8.57 3.91
C TRP A 223 -14.09 8.17 3.55
N LYS A 224 -15.00 8.13 4.53
CA LYS A 224 -16.41 7.65 4.38
C LYS A 224 -17.18 8.33 3.25
N ASP A 225 -16.91 9.62 3.00
CA ASP A 225 -17.62 10.44 2.01
C ASP A 225 -16.95 10.38 0.61
N VAL A 226 -15.77 9.73 0.52
CA VAL A 226 -14.98 9.57 -0.71
C VAL A 226 -15.08 8.15 -1.24
N LEU A 227 -15.06 7.16 -0.35
CA LEU A 227 -15.11 5.75 -0.68
C LEU A 227 -16.53 5.28 -1.08
N PRO A 228 -16.66 4.29 -1.98
CA PRO A 228 -15.58 3.53 -2.62
C PRO A 228 -14.92 4.30 -3.76
N LEU A 229 -13.69 3.92 -4.13
CA LEU A 229 -12.99 4.44 -5.29
C LEU A 229 -12.68 3.31 -6.28
N SER A 230 -12.77 3.60 -7.58
CA SER A 230 -12.51 2.64 -8.65
C SER A 230 -11.91 3.32 -9.88
N CYS A 231 -11.00 2.63 -10.58
CA CYS A 231 -10.54 3.05 -11.90
C CYS A 231 -11.60 2.83 -12.98
N ASN A 232 -12.50 1.85 -12.78
CA ASN A 232 -13.53 1.43 -13.74
C ASN A 232 -14.89 1.39 -13.08
N GLU A 233 -15.93 1.42 -13.87
CA GLU A 233 -17.30 1.15 -13.39
C GLU A 233 -17.40 -0.27 -12.85
N ILE A 234 -18.05 -0.42 -11.70
CA ILE A 234 -18.35 -1.69 -11.06
C ILE A 234 -19.87 -1.82 -10.96
N ASP A 235 -20.40 -2.95 -11.40
CA ASP A 235 -21.81 -3.19 -11.24
C ASP A 235 -22.23 -3.27 -9.77
N THR A 236 -23.44 -2.78 -9.48
CA THR A 236 -23.93 -2.64 -8.10
C THR A 236 -23.91 -3.95 -7.31
N LYS A 237 -24.20 -5.08 -7.97
CA LYS A 237 -24.22 -6.39 -7.30
C LYS A 237 -22.82 -6.80 -6.86
N SER A 238 -21.83 -6.66 -7.74
CA SER A 238 -20.42 -6.93 -7.43
C SER A 238 -19.91 -6.03 -6.32
N ALA A 239 -20.21 -4.73 -6.38
CA ALA A 239 -19.83 -3.78 -5.34
C ALA A 239 -20.41 -4.19 -3.97
N ILE A 240 -21.69 -4.50 -3.88
CA ILE A 240 -22.36 -4.94 -2.64
C ILE A 240 -21.70 -6.23 -2.10
N ILE A 241 -21.43 -7.21 -2.96
CA ILE A 241 -20.77 -8.47 -2.54
C ILE A 241 -19.38 -8.19 -1.95
N LEU A 242 -18.62 -7.28 -2.55
CA LEU A 242 -17.28 -6.90 -2.06
C LEU A 242 -17.37 -6.22 -0.69
N GLU A 243 -18.34 -5.34 -0.48
CA GLU A 243 -18.57 -4.68 0.81
C GLU A 243 -18.95 -5.69 1.91
N TYR A 244 -19.83 -6.63 1.63
CA TYR A 244 -20.21 -7.68 2.59
C TYR A 244 -19.02 -8.58 2.97
N LYS A 245 -18.18 -8.96 2.00
CA LYS A 245 -16.96 -9.72 2.30
C LYS A 245 -16.03 -8.95 3.23
N ALA A 246 -15.90 -7.63 3.02
CA ALA A 246 -15.09 -6.76 3.87
C ALA A 246 -15.65 -6.67 5.29
N LEU A 247 -16.96 -6.42 5.44
CA LEU A 247 -17.64 -6.38 6.74
C LEU A 247 -17.50 -7.69 7.50
N TYR A 248 -17.66 -8.83 6.81
CA TYR A 248 -17.48 -10.14 7.42
C TYR A 248 -16.04 -10.36 7.90
N SER A 249 -15.05 -10.01 7.07
CA SER A 249 -13.63 -10.09 7.43
C SER A 249 -13.30 -9.21 8.64
N ALA A 250 -13.81 -7.97 8.66
CA ALA A 250 -13.64 -7.05 9.78
C ALA A 250 -14.26 -7.60 11.07
N PHE A 251 -15.49 -8.15 11.00
CA PHE A 251 -16.15 -8.79 12.14
C PHE A 251 -15.34 -9.96 12.70
N ARG A 252 -14.89 -10.87 11.82
CA ARG A 252 -14.00 -11.96 12.25
C ARG A 252 -12.72 -11.42 12.91
N GLY A 253 -12.14 -10.37 12.35
CA GLY A 253 -10.97 -9.71 12.91
C GLY A 253 -11.24 -9.18 14.33
N ILE A 254 -12.40 -8.57 14.58
CA ILE A 254 -12.81 -8.08 15.90
C ILE A 254 -12.84 -9.25 16.92
N ILE A 255 -13.48 -10.36 16.54
CA ILE A 255 -13.61 -11.53 17.42
C ILE A 255 -12.25 -12.17 17.70
N ILE A 256 -11.49 -12.49 16.65
CA ILE A 256 -10.19 -13.19 16.77
C ILE A 256 -9.17 -12.35 17.56
N LYS A 257 -9.15 -11.02 17.31
CA LYS A 257 -8.20 -10.10 17.95
C LYS A 257 -8.75 -9.50 19.26
N ARG A 258 -9.94 -9.91 19.70
CA ARG A 258 -10.64 -9.45 20.92
C ARG A 258 -10.80 -7.92 21.00
N GLN A 259 -11.09 -7.27 19.86
CA GLN A 259 -11.26 -5.82 19.76
C GLN A 259 -12.74 -5.41 19.85
N PHE A 260 -13.46 -5.88 20.86
CA PHE A 260 -14.92 -5.76 21.01
C PHE A 260 -15.42 -4.31 21.05
N HIS A 261 -14.58 -3.35 21.45
CA HIS A 261 -14.91 -1.92 21.41
C HIS A 261 -15.16 -1.39 19.98
N LEU A 262 -14.74 -2.11 18.93
CA LEU A 262 -15.00 -1.78 17.53
C LEU A 262 -16.38 -2.24 17.02
N LEU A 263 -17.13 -3.05 17.80
CA LEU A 263 -18.42 -3.59 17.36
C LEU A 263 -19.46 -2.50 17.03
N GLY A 264 -19.53 -1.44 17.84
CA GLY A 264 -20.43 -0.32 17.57
C GLY A 264 -20.11 0.36 16.23
N THR A 265 -18.85 0.64 15.97
CA THR A 265 -18.41 1.24 14.69
C THR A 265 -18.64 0.28 13.53
N TRP A 266 -18.36 -1.01 13.70
CA TRP A 266 -18.65 -2.03 12.68
C TRP A 266 -20.14 -2.06 12.33
N PHE A 267 -21.01 -2.00 13.34
CA PHE A 267 -22.46 -2.00 13.15
C PHE A 267 -22.93 -0.80 12.31
N HIS A 268 -22.38 0.39 12.55
CA HIS A 268 -22.69 1.57 11.72
C HIS A 268 -22.33 1.35 10.25
N PHE A 269 -21.13 0.85 9.95
CA PHE A 269 -20.75 0.52 8.56
C PHE A 269 -21.66 -0.56 7.97
N ALA A 270 -22.05 -1.58 8.76
CA ALA A 270 -22.96 -2.61 8.31
C ALA A 270 -24.33 -2.05 7.96
N MET A 271 -24.87 -1.14 8.77
CA MET A 271 -26.17 -0.48 8.51
C MET A 271 -26.11 0.41 7.27
N ASP A 272 -25.04 1.18 7.08
CA ASP A 272 -24.86 2.02 5.88
C ASP A 272 -24.87 1.18 4.59
N ILE A 273 -24.20 0.02 4.60
CA ILE A 273 -24.17 -0.90 3.45
C ILE A 273 -25.52 -1.60 3.28
N CYS A 274 -26.21 -1.99 4.36
CA CYS A 274 -27.51 -2.64 4.31
C CYS A 274 -28.61 -1.71 3.83
N ASN A 275 -28.56 -0.41 4.14
CA ASN A 275 -29.49 0.58 3.61
C ASN A 275 -29.34 0.77 2.09
N ALA A 276 -28.19 0.40 1.52
CA ALA A 276 -27.96 0.36 0.07
C ALA A 276 -28.38 -0.97 -0.58
N GLY A 277 -28.83 -1.98 0.21
CA GLY A 277 -29.24 -3.30 -0.29
C GLY A 277 -30.06 -4.10 0.73
N PRO A 278 -30.76 -5.17 0.33
CA PRO A 278 -31.67 -5.91 1.20
C PRO A 278 -30.95 -6.61 2.37
N LEU A 279 -31.38 -6.33 3.58
CA LEU A 279 -30.89 -6.87 4.87
C LEU A 279 -30.82 -8.42 4.92
N CYS A 280 -31.67 -9.11 4.14
CA CYS A 280 -31.70 -10.58 4.06
C CYS A 280 -30.38 -11.19 3.56
N SER A 281 -29.57 -10.44 2.83
CA SER A 281 -28.30 -10.95 2.26
C SER A 281 -27.19 -11.12 3.30
N LEU A 282 -27.18 -10.33 4.38
CA LEU A 282 -26.19 -10.45 5.45
C LEU A 282 -26.31 -11.78 6.19
N VAL A 283 -27.52 -12.18 6.54
CA VAL A 283 -27.78 -13.45 7.27
C VAL A 283 -27.45 -14.65 6.37
N ILE A 284 -27.76 -14.57 5.08
CA ILE A 284 -27.49 -15.64 4.12
C ILE A 284 -25.97 -15.80 3.88
N ILE A 285 -25.23 -14.70 3.80
CA ILE A 285 -23.75 -14.73 3.64
C ILE A 285 -23.07 -15.24 4.92
N PHE A 286 -23.55 -14.86 6.12
CA PHE A 286 -23.08 -15.42 7.39
C PHE A 286 -23.30 -16.95 7.47
N LEU A 287 -24.38 -17.45 6.91
CA LEU A 287 -24.74 -18.88 6.94
C LEU A 287 -24.11 -19.69 5.80
N SER A 288 -23.92 -19.10 4.61
CA SER A 288 -23.36 -19.80 3.44
C SER A 288 -21.83 -19.93 3.44
N HIS A 289 -21.11 -19.10 4.20
CA HIS A 289 -19.64 -19.16 4.26
C HIS A 289 -19.06 -20.33 5.05
N LYS A 290 -19.90 -21.14 5.74
CA LYS A 290 -19.44 -22.44 6.30
C LYS A 290 -18.96 -23.44 5.23
N LYS A 291 -19.28 -23.26 3.95
CA LYS A 291 -18.99 -24.20 2.85
C LYS A 291 -17.72 -23.91 2.01
N TYR A 292 -17.05 -22.77 2.20
CA TYR A 292 -15.92 -22.38 1.32
C TYR A 292 -14.53 -22.36 1.98
N TYR A 293 -14.44 -22.87 3.23
CA TYR A 293 -13.16 -23.02 3.97
C TYR A 293 -13.04 -24.43 4.58
N GLN A 294 -13.37 -25.45 3.81
CA GLN A 294 -12.88 -26.81 4.04
C GLN A 294 -11.88 -27.17 2.95
#